data_17efc07144ee5097d879b9e5b90fd73b
#
_entry.id   17efc07144ee5097d879b9e5b90fd73b
#
_cell.length_a   1.000
_cell.length_b   1.000
_cell.length_c   1.000
_cell.angle_alpha   90.00
_cell.angle_beta   90.00
_cell.angle_gamma   90.00
#
_symmetry.space_group_name_H-M   'P 1'
#
loop_
_entity.id
_entity.type
_entity.pdbx_description
1 polymer ?
#
loop_
_entity_poly.entity_id
_entity_poly.type
_entity_poly.pdbx_seq_one_letter_code
_entity_poly.pdbx_strand_id
1 'polypeptide(L)'
;AESHFSFHTFPEKNVISFDFFTCGKVHPKIALKILKKEIQHERVVTNNFDRSSVGLYDDIYSTSGQKKYYVVNDVLETFTSKVGQFVEIMKLEEFGNALFIDHEIQVAEKDEKIYSSNFFKSSYNLSKKNSNVAIIGGGDGGVARECLENNANYIDWYELDPEIVDTCFKHLPKVCSKVKKSNKVKTFWGDAFESIKSIEDSKYDKIFVDLNDDQYCIDLAKKNMKGLKRIL
;
A
#
# COMPACT_ATOMS: atom_id res chain seq x y z
N ALA A 1 -28.09 -5.40 -19.17
CA ALA A 1 -26.79 -4.83 -19.54
C ALA A 1 -26.65 -4.94 -21.05
N GLU A 2 -26.27 -3.87 -21.72
CA GLU A 2 -26.19 -3.81 -23.18
C GLU A 2 -24.73 -3.70 -23.60
N SER A 3 -24.37 -4.47 -24.63
CA SER A 3 -23.10 -4.33 -25.31
C SER A 3 -23.12 -3.06 -26.16
N HIS A 4 -22.00 -2.36 -26.27
CA HIS A 4 -21.90 -1.22 -27.17
C HIS A 4 -20.62 -1.25 -27.99
N PHE A 5 -20.67 -0.55 -29.09
CA PHE A 5 -19.55 -0.25 -29.96
C PHE A 5 -19.62 1.22 -30.35
N SER A 6 -18.53 1.92 -30.17
CA SER A 6 -18.38 3.29 -30.64
C SER A 6 -17.03 3.52 -31.31
N PHE A 7 -16.95 4.53 -32.17
CA PHE A 7 -15.68 4.93 -32.74
C PHE A 7 -15.63 6.45 -32.92
N HIS A 8 -14.43 7.01 -32.89
CA HIS A 8 -14.11 8.39 -33.14
C HIS A 8 -13.01 8.48 -34.20
N THR A 9 -13.16 9.32 -35.18
CA THR A 9 -12.15 9.58 -36.21
C THR A 9 -11.47 10.92 -35.96
N PHE A 10 -10.15 10.92 -36.08
CA PHE A 10 -9.30 12.12 -36.00
C PHE A 10 -8.50 12.23 -37.30
N PRO A 11 -9.13 12.73 -38.40
CA PRO A 11 -8.49 12.77 -39.72
C PRO A 11 -7.16 13.54 -39.71
N GLU A 12 -7.09 14.60 -38.93
CA GLU A 12 -5.91 15.46 -38.78
C GLU A 12 -4.70 14.76 -38.17
N LYS A 13 -4.94 13.62 -37.47
CA LYS A 13 -3.93 12.78 -36.85
C LYS A 13 -3.78 11.42 -37.52
N ASN A 14 -4.58 11.17 -38.56
CA ASN A 14 -4.69 9.84 -39.19
C ASN A 14 -4.95 8.70 -38.16
N VAL A 15 -5.86 8.97 -37.22
CA VAL A 15 -6.19 8.07 -36.12
C VAL A 15 -7.67 7.76 -36.07
N ILE A 16 -8.00 6.50 -35.77
CA ILE A 16 -9.35 6.07 -35.43
C ILE A 16 -9.27 5.43 -34.04
N SER A 17 -10.13 5.87 -33.13
CA SER A 17 -10.29 5.27 -31.79
C SER A 17 -11.58 4.44 -31.76
N PHE A 18 -11.49 3.22 -31.25
CA PHE A 18 -12.64 2.33 -31.07
C PHE A 18 -12.81 1.98 -29.60
N ASP A 19 -14.06 1.96 -29.13
CA ASP A 19 -14.46 1.42 -27.85
C ASP A 19 -15.46 0.28 -28.03
N PHE A 20 -15.14 -0.88 -27.46
CA PHE A 20 -15.98 -2.07 -27.46
C PHE A 20 -16.28 -2.49 -26.04
N PHE A 21 -17.54 -2.61 -25.74
CA PHE A 21 -17.99 -3.21 -24.51
C PHE A 21 -18.94 -4.36 -24.79
N THR A 22 -18.68 -5.53 -24.20
CA THR A 22 -19.54 -6.70 -24.30
C THR A 22 -19.91 -7.21 -22.92
N CYS A 23 -21.20 -7.47 -22.69
CA CYS A 23 -21.74 -8.08 -21.47
C CYS A 23 -21.90 -9.59 -21.61
N GLY A 24 -21.61 -10.17 -22.75
CA GLY A 24 -21.82 -11.58 -23.09
C GLY A 24 -20.53 -12.40 -23.07
N LYS A 25 -20.66 -13.65 -23.45
CA LYS A 25 -19.54 -14.61 -23.53
C LYS A 25 -18.58 -14.34 -24.72
N VAL A 26 -18.91 -13.39 -25.58
CA VAL A 26 -18.09 -13.06 -26.75
C VAL A 26 -16.97 -12.10 -26.33
N HIS A 27 -15.73 -12.55 -26.49
CA HIS A 27 -14.58 -11.74 -26.08
C HIS A 27 -14.31 -10.60 -27.09
N PRO A 28 -14.07 -9.34 -26.65
CA PRO A 28 -13.81 -8.19 -27.52
C PRO A 28 -12.66 -8.38 -28.54
N LYS A 29 -11.70 -9.23 -28.25
CA LYS A 29 -10.61 -9.60 -29.17
C LYS A 29 -11.10 -10.12 -30.54
N ILE A 30 -12.32 -10.67 -30.63
CA ILE A 30 -12.90 -11.13 -31.91
C ILE A 30 -13.19 -9.92 -32.80
N ALA A 31 -13.82 -8.88 -32.24
CA ALA A 31 -14.08 -7.64 -32.97
C ALA A 31 -12.79 -6.96 -33.42
N LEU A 32 -11.79 -6.89 -32.52
CA LEU A 32 -10.46 -6.37 -32.84
C LEU A 32 -9.79 -7.13 -33.99
N LYS A 33 -9.92 -8.47 -34.03
CA LYS A 33 -9.37 -9.30 -35.12
C LYS A 33 -10.02 -8.99 -36.47
N ILE A 34 -11.33 -8.74 -36.47
CA ILE A 34 -12.08 -8.36 -37.69
C ILE A 34 -11.62 -6.97 -38.14
N LEU A 35 -11.59 -5.98 -37.25
CA LEU A 35 -11.16 -4.62 -37.60
C LEU A 35 -9.73 -4.59 -38.16
N LYS A 36 -8.80 -5.29 -37.56
CA LYS A 36 -7.42 -5.40 -38.06
C LYS A 36 -7.33 -5.97 -39.48
N LYS A 37 -8.29 -6.82 -39.86
CA LYS A 37 -8.33 -7.40 -41.20
C LYS A 37 -8.94 -6.42 -42.24
N GLU A 38 -9.98 -5.68 -41.83
CA GLU A 38 -10.79 -4.87 -42.75
C GLU A 38 -10.29 -3.42 -42.87
N ILE A 39 -9.55 -2.90 -41.89
CA ILE A 39 -9.03 -1.53 -41.89
C ILE A 39 -7.53 -1.56 -42.11
N GLN A 40 -7.07 -0.88 -43.18
CA GLN A 40 -5.63 -0.68 -43.39
C GLN A 40 -5.06 0.20 -42.30
N HIS A 41 -3.98 -0.25 -41.67
CA HIS A 41 -3.36 0.42 -40.52
C HIS A 41 -1.86 0.17 -40.48
N GLU A 42 -1.11 1.12 -39.98
CA GLU A 42 0.34 0.98 -39.71
C GLU A 42 0.60 0.48 -38.27
N ARG A 43 -0.18 0.96 -37.32
CA ARG A 43 -0.03 0.64 -35.90
C ARG A 43 -1.38 0.48 -35.21
N VAL A 44 -1.47 -0.49 -34.30
CA VAL A 44 -2.64 -0.66 -33.44
C VAL A 44 -2.18 -0.69 -32.00
N VAL A 45 -2.77 0.16 -31.17
CA VAL A 45 -2.61 0.16 -29.70
C VAL A 45 -3.92 -0.32 -29.10
N THR A 46 -3.90 -1.27 -28.19
CA THR A 46 -5.10 -1.80 -27.54
C THR A 46 -4.93 -1.84 -26.04
N ASN A 47 -5.95 -1.34 -25.34
CA ASN A 47 -6.12 -1.50 -23.91
C ASN A 47 -7.36 -2.38 -23.68
N ASN A 48 -7.25 -3.38 -22.81
CA ASN A 48 -8.38 -4.22 -22.45
C ASN A 48 -8.67 -3.98 -20.96
N PHE A 49 -9.93 -3.67 -20.68
CA PHE A 49 -10.43 -3.49 -19.32
C PHE A 49 -11.51 -4.53 -19.07
N ASP A 50 -11.37 -5.31 -18.01
CA ASP A 50 -12.44 -6.17 -17.54
C ASP A 50 -13.35 -5.34 -16.63
N ARG A 51 -14.52 -4.97 -17.14
CA ARG A 51 -15.53 -4.23 -16.38
C ARG A 51 -16.32 -5.12 -15.40
N SER A 52 -16.03 -6.42 -15.34
CA SER A 52 -16.50 -7.29 -14.26
C SER A 52 -15.66 -7.11 -13.00
N SER A 53 -14.44 -6.61 -13.11
CA SER A 53 -13.65 -6.10 -11.98
C SER A 53 -14.25 -4.77 -11.50
N VAL A 54 -14.06 -4.44 -10.23
CA VAL A 54 -14.62 -3.24 -9.59
C VAL A 54 -14.13 -1.95 -10.25
N GLY A 55 -13.01 -1.99 -10.96
CA GLY A 55 -12.56 -0.90 -11.82
C GLY A 55 -11.08 -0.61 -11.77
N LEU A 56 -10.73 0.56 -12.30
CA LEU A 56 -9.39 1.11 -12.25
C LEU A 56 -9.36 2.15 -11.13
N TYR A 57 -8.36 2.05 -10.28
CA TYR A 57 -8.07 3.02 -9.24
C TYR A 57 -6.85 3.84 -9.65
N ASP A 58 -7.03 5.15 -9.81
CA ASP A 58 -5.94 6.06 -10.20
C ASP A 58 -4.91 6.15 -9.07
N ASP A 59 -3.65 5.92 -9.41
CA ASP A 59 -2.53 6.21 -8.51
C ASP A 59 -2.41 7.74 -8.34
N ILE A 60 -2.26 8.22 -7.10
CA ILE A 60 -2.13 9.64 -6.80
C ILE A 60 -0.91 10.29 -7.45
N TYR A 61 0.11 9.51 -7.78
CA TYR A 61 1.30 9.96 -8.48
C TYR A 61 1.13 9.97 -10.01
N SER A 62 -0.09 9.77 -10.51
CA SER A 62 -0.41 9.97 -11.92
C SER A 62 -0.18 11.42 -12.33
N THR A 63 0.50 11.63 -13.45
CA THR A 63 0.77 12.97 -14.03
C THR A 63 0.05 13.15 -15.35
N SER A 64 0.07 14.36 -15.91
CA SER A 64 -0.48 14.63 -17.25
C SER A 64 0.24 13.82 -18.35
N GLY A 65 1.51 13.48 -18.15
CA GLY A 65 2.32 12.72 -19.12
C GLY A 65 2.41 11.23 -18.85
N GLN A 66 2.00 10.80 -17.64
CA GLN A 66 2.05 9.39 -17.24
C GLN A 66 0.88 9.06 -16.32
N LYS A 67 0.13 8.01 -16.68
CA LYS A 67 -0.96 7.49 -15.86
C LYS A 67 -0.60 6.13 -15.31
N LYS A 68 -0.83 5.95 -14.01
CA LYS A 68 -0.72 4.68 -13.30
C LYS A 68 -2.08 4.30 -12.75
N TYR A 69 -2.41 3.02 -12.83
CA TYR A 69 -3.67 2.49 -12.34
C TYR A 69 -3.43 1.18 -11.62
N TYR A 70 -4.21 0.95 -10.58
CA TYR A 70 -4.40 -0.37 -10.00
C TYR A 70 -5.67 -0.99 -10.54
N VAL A 71 -5.62 -2.24 -10.98
CA VAL A 71 -6.82 -3.00 -11.35
C VAL A 71 -7.41 -3.57 -10.07
N VAL A 72 -8.59 -3.08 -9.70
CA VAL A 72 -9.29 -3.45 -8.48
C VAL A 72 -10.30 -4.54 -8.80
N ASN A 73 -10.17 -5.69 -8.15
CA ASN A 73 -11.12 -6.80 -8.26
C ASN A 73 -12.25 -6.72 -7.23
N ASP A 74 -11.96 -6.10 -6.07
CA ASP A 74 -12.95 -5.96 -5.00
C ASP A 74 -12.57 -4.81 -4.06
N VAL A 75 -13.55 -4.14 -3.46
CA VAL A 75 -13.36 -3.19 -2.36
C VAL A 75 -13.85 -3.87 -1.09
N LEU A 76 -12.90 -4.23 -0.22
CA LEU A 76 -13.19 -5.06 0.95
C LEU A 76 -13.69 -4.24 2.14
N GLU A 77 -13.17 -3.03 2.31
CA GLU A 77 -13.57 -2.11 3.37
C GLU A 77 -13.18 -0.68 3.05
N THR A 78 -14.04 0.29 3.40
CA THR A 78 -13.73 1.73 3.33
C THR A 78 -14.32 2.44 4.53
N PHE A 79 -13.56 3.33 5.15
CA PHE A 79 -14.03 4.15 6.26
C PHE A 79 -13.12 5.35 6.48
N THR A 80 -13.60 6.34 7.22
CA THR A 80 -12.76 7.39 7.79
C THR A 80 -12.51 7.06 9.25
N SER A 81 -11.25 6.94 9.61
CA SER A 81 -10.87 6.59 10.97
C SER A 81 -11.11 7.74 11.96
N LYS A 82 -11.06 7.44 13.26
CA LYS A 82 -11.25 8.46 14.31
C LYS A 82 -10.19 9.53 14.34
N VAL A 83 -9.01 9.25 13.77
CA VAL A 83 -7.95 10.24 13.62
C VAL A 83 -8.05 11.04 12.32
N GLY A 84 -9.07 10.75 11.48
CA GLY A 84 -9.41 11.52 10.29
C GLY A 84 -8.80 11.01 8.99
N GLN A 85 -8.13 9.86 8.98
CA GLN A 85 -7.57 9.26 7.76
C GLN A 85 -8.64 8.50 6.97
N PHE A 86 -8.68 8.66 5.67
CA PHE A 86 -9.55 7.86 4.81
C PHE A 86 -8.85 6.55 4.44
N VAL A 87 -9.42 5.45 4.90
CA VAL A 87 -8.83 4.10 4.78
C VAL A 87 -9.62 3.28 3.78
N GLU A 88 -8.91 2.64 2.86
CA GLU A 88 -9.47 1.74 1.87
C GLU A 88 -8.69 0.43 1.85
N ILE A 89 -9.38 -0.68 1.93
CA ILE A 89 -8.81 -2.01 1.67
C ILE A 89 -9.37 -2.53 0.36
N MET A 90 -8.50 -2.73 -0.60
CA MET A 90 -8.86 -3.21 -1.92
C MET A 90 -8.15 -4.52 -2.25
N LYS A 91 -8.83 -5.37 -3.01
CA LYS A 91 -8.22 -6.56 -3.62
C LYS A 91 -7.75 -6.19 -5.01
N LEU A 92 -6.45 -6.03 -5.18
CA LEU A 92 -5.81 -5.74 -6.45
C LEU A 92 -5.52 -7.04 -7.22
N GLU A 93 -5.60 -6.97 -8.55
CA GLU A 93 -5.33 -8.14 -9.41
C GLU A 93 -3.89 -8.62 -9.27
N GLU A 94 -2.93 -7.73 -9.38
CA GLU A 94 -1.51 -8.07 -9.34
C GLU A 94 -0.97 -8.23 -7.92
N PHE A 95 -1.43 -7.40 -6.95
CA PHE A 95 -0.78 -7.24 -5.65
C PHE A 95 -1.50 -7.94 -4.49
N GLY A 96 -2.71 -8.51 -4.71
CA GLY A 96 -3.53 -9.09 -3.65
C GLY A 96 -4.23 -8.01 -2.83
N ASN A 97 -4.51 -8.27 -1.55
CA ASN A 97 -5.11 -7.26 -0.71
C ASN A 97 -4.11 -6.15 -0.42
N ALA A 98 -4.57 -4.90 -0.48
CA ALA A 98 -3.77 -3.70 -0.28
C ALA A 98 -4.48 -2.69 0.60
N LEU A 99 -3.72 -2.00 1.43
CA LEU A 99 -4.15 -0.86 2.23
C LEU A 99 -3.83 0.43 1.50
N PHE A 100 -4.82 1.30 1.40
CA PHE A 100 -4.66 2.69 0.98
C PHE A 100 -5.06 3.61 2.14
N ILE A 101 -4.32 4.69 2.33
CA ILE A 101 -4.64 5.77 3.25
C ILE A 101 -4.60 7.06 2.46
N ASP A 102 -5.70 7.83 2.51
CA ASP A 102 -5.86 9.08 1.77
C ASP A 102 -5.52 8.92 0.27
N HIS A 103 -5.99 7.81 -0.31
CA HIS A 103 -5.79 7.39 -1.72
C HIS A 103 -4.35 6.99 -2.09
N GLU A 104 -3.43 6.93 -1.14
CA GLU A 104 -2.07 6.46 -1.34
C GLU A 104 -1.92 5.02 -0.88
N ILE A 105 -1.33 4.16 -1.75
CA ILE A 105 -1.04 2.79 -1.37
C ILE A 105 0.06 2.76 -0.31
N GLN A 106 -0.22 2.11 0.81
CA GLN A 106 0.71 1.95 1.92
C GLN A 106 1.40 0.59 1.90
N VAL A 107 0.62 -0.46 1.65
CA VAL A 107 1.11 -1.83 1.67
C VAL A 107 0.24 -2.72 0.81
N ALA A 108 0.84 -3.73 0.15
CA ALA A 108 0.11 -4.79 -0.52
C ALA A 108 0.72 -6.17 -0.23
N GLU A 109 -0.11 -7.22 -0.15
CA GLU A 109 0.28 -8.55 0.33
C GLU A 109 1.44 -9.20 -0.43
N LYS A 110 1.58 -8.93 -1.75
CA LYS A 110 2.56 -9.64 -2.58
C LYS A 110 3.96 -9.04 -2.55
N ASP A 111 4.08 -7.74 -2.30
CA ASP A 111 5.38 -7.05 -2.36
C ASP A 111 5.84 -6.44 -1.02
N GLU A 112 4.97 -6.37 0.00
CA GLU A 112 5.29 -5.80 1.29
C GLU A 112 6.57 -6.37 1.92
N LYS A 113 6.79 -7.67 1.71
CA LYS A 113 7.99 -8.32 2.27
C LYS A 113 9.29 -7.74 1.72
N ILE A 114 9.27 -7.25 0.48
CA ILE A 114 10.43 -6.57 -0.11
C ILE A 114 10.72 -5.28 0.65
N TYR A 115 9.68 -4.47 0.90
CA TYR A 115 9.80 -3.24 1.67
C TYR A 115 10.25 -3.52 3.10
N SER A 116 9.47 -4.30 3.85
CA SER A 116 9.69 -4.54 5.27
C SER A 116 11.05 -5.18 5.57
N SER A 117 11.49 -6.15 4.73
CA SER A 117 12.80 -6.77 4.89
C SER A 117 13.96 -5.81 4.57
N ASN A 118 13.82 -4.96 3.55
CA ASN A 118 14.85 -3.97 3.22
C ASN A 118 14.90 -2.88 4.28
N PHE A 119 13.74 -2.43 4.78
CA PHE A 119 13.68 -1.45 5.85
C PHE A 119 14.32 -1.99 7.13
N PHE A 120 14.02 -3.23 7.51
CA PHE A 120 14.70 -3.89 8.63
C PHE A 120 16.21 -3.98 8.41
N LYS A 121 16.67 -4.37 7.21
CA LYS A 121 18.10 -4.49 6.86
C LYS A 121 18.84 -3.15 6.85
N SER A 122 18.14 -2.04 6.64
CA SER A 122 18.74 -0.69 6.71
C SER A 122 19.09 -0.27 8.12
N SER A 123 18.61 -1.01 9.15
CA SER A 123 18.87 -0.69 10.54
C SER A 123 20.35 -0.82 10.90
N TYR A 124 20.82 0.09 11.73
CA TYR A 124 22.14 -0.01 12.34
C TYR A 124 22.27 -1.29 13.19
N ASN A 125 23.40 -1.96 13.11
CA ASN A 125 23.71 -3.12 13.97
C ASN A 125 22.83 -4.37 13.74
N LEU A 126 22.68 -4.81 12.48
CA LEU A 126 21.92 -6.00 12.08
C LEU A 126 22.33 -7.28 12.85
N SER A 127 23.59 -7.39 13.25
CA SER A 127 24.13 -8.57 13.95
C SER A 127 23.67 -8.72 15.39
N LYS A 128 23.10 -7.66 16.00
CA LYS A 128 22.61 -7.73 17.38
C LYS A 128 21.30 -8.52 17.44
N LYS A 129 21.40 -9.77 17.89
CA LYS A 129 20.26 -10.62 18.21
C LYS A 129 19.66 -10.21 19.58
N ASN A 130 18.42 -10.61 19.81
CA ASN A 130 17.69 -10.29 21.05
C ASN A 130 17.61 -8.79 21.35
N SER A 131 17.37 -7.99 20.29
CA SER A 131 17.24 -6.54 20.41
C SER A 131 15.92 -6.13 21.06
N ASN A 132 15.96 -5.11 21.89
CA ASN A 132 14.79 -4.38 22.33
C ASN A 132 14.47 -3.33 21.27
N VAL A 133 13.27 -3.36 20.73
CA VAL A 133 12.91 -2.59 19.54
C VAL A 133 11.78 -1.63 19.85
N ALA A 134 11.89 -0.39 19.36
CA ALA A 134 10.76 0.51 19.23
C ALA A 134 10.37 0.64 17.74
N ILE A 135 9.07 0.66 17.45
CA ILE A 135 8.53 0.96 16.14
C ILE A 135 7.56 2.14 16.30
N ILE A 136 7.71 3.16 15.47
CA ILE A 136 6.86 4.34 15.42
C ILE A 136 6.14 4.34 14.08
N GLY A 137 4.82 4.20 14.10
CA GLY A 137 4.00 3.99 12.92
C GLY A 137 4.06 2.54 12.43
N GLY A 138 3.95 2.33 11.12
CA GLY A 138 3.95 1.00 10.51
C GLY A 138 2.73 0.16 10.89
N GLY A 139 1.54 0.77 10.83
CA GLY A 139 0.26 0.19 11.23
C GLY A 139 -0.12 -1.13 10.53
N ASP A 140 0.52 -1.46 9.42
CA ASP A 140 0.37 -2.76 8.74
C ASP A 140 1.05 -3.92 9.46
N GLY A 141 2.02 -3.65 10.34
CA GLY A 141 2.75 -4.65 11.12
C GLY A 141 3.85 -5.40 10.38
N GLY A 142 4.19 -5.04 9.15
CA GLY A 142 5.24 -5.70 8.36
C GLY A 142 6.62 -5.58 9.00
N VAL A 143 7.00 -4.39 9.46
CA VAL A 143 8.27 -4.15 10.17
C VAL A 143 8.30 -4.89 11.52
N ALA A 144 7.19 -4.91 12.25
CA ALA A 144 7.09 -5.66 13.51
C ALA A 144 7.27 -7.17 13.27
N ARG A 145 6.70 -7.72 12.20
CA ARG A 145 6.92 -9.11 11.79
C ARG A 145 8.40 -9.38 11.48
N GLU A 146 9.07 -8.52 10.71
CA GLU A 146 10.50 -8.68 10.41
C GLU A 146 11.34 -8.67 11.68
N CYS A 147 11.04 -7.80 12.66
CA CYS A 147 11.71 -7.77 13.94
C CYS A 147 11.52 -9.09 14.71
N LEU A 148 10.31 -9.66 14.73
CA LEU A 148 10.04 -10.97 15.35
C LEU A 148 10.79 -12.10 14.65
N GLU A 149 10.82 -12.13 13.34
CA GLU A 149 11.51 -13.13 12.52
C GLU A 149 13.03 -13.07 12.71
N ASN A 150 13.56 -11.90 13.06
CA ASN A 150 14.98 -11.68 13.37
C ASN A 150 15.29 -11.67 14.87
N ASN A 151 14.49 -12.37 15.66
CA ASN A 151 14.70 -12.64 17.08
C ASN A 151 14.75 -11.38 17.96
N ALA A 152 13.87 -10.40 17.74
CA ALA A 152 13.68 -9.34 18.73
C ALA A 152 13.34 -9.93 20.10
N ASN A 153 13.89 -9.34 21.16
CA ASN A 153 13.59 -9.72 22.55
C ASN A 153 12.16 -9.27 22.90
N TYR A 154 11.89 -7.98 22.71
CA TYR A 154 10.55 -7.41 22.75
C TYR A 154 10.44 -6.25 21.76
N ILE A 155 9.21 -5.88 21.42
CA ILE A 155 8.86 -4.80 20.52
C ILE A 155 7.83 -3.92 21.20
N ASP A 156 8.17 -2.66 21.44
CA ASP A 156 7.22 -1.63 21.81
C ASP A 156 6.79 -0.91 20.52
N TRP A 157 5.53 -1.08 20.14
CA TRP A 157 4.96 -0.56 18.90
C TRP A 157 4.05 0.64 19.19
N TYR A 158 4.47 1.81 18.77
CA TYR A 158 3.77 3.07 18.96
C TYR A 158 2.99 3.41 17.69
N GLU A 159 1.67 3.33 17.76
CA GLU A 159 0.80 3.54 16.61
C GLU A 159 -0.33 4.52 16.96
N LEU A 160 -0.57 5.46 16.03
CA LEU A 160 -1.56 6.51 16.20
C LEU A 160 -2.98 5.98 16.08
N ASP A 161 -3.20 5.08 15.09
CA ASP A 161 -4.53 4.66 14.67
C ASP A 161 -4.79 3.17 14.89
N PRO A 162 -5.47 2.78 15.98
CA PRO A 162 -5.82 1.39 16.23
C PRO A 162 -6.75 0.80 15.14
N GLU A 163 -7.56 1.62 14.45
CA GLU A 163 -8.49 1.12 13.44
C GLU A 163 -7.76 0.63 12.20
N ILE A 164 -6.62 1.25 11.83
CA ILE A 164 -5.74 0.77 10.74
C ILE A 164 -5.16 -0.60 11.11
N VAL A 165 -4.62 -0.75 12.33
CA VAL A 165 -4.03 -2.01 12.79
C VAL A 165 -5.07 -3.13 12.81
N ASP A 166 -6.27 -2.87 13.33
CA ASP A 166 -7.36 -3.85 13.37
C ASP A 166 -7.79 -4.26 11.95
N THR A 167 -7.87 -3.30 11.04
CA THR A 167 -8.22 -3.54 9.63
C THR A 167 -7.13 -4.35 8.92
N CYS A 168 -5.85 -4.08 9.17
CA CYS A 168 -4.76 -4.89 8.67
C CYS A 168 -4.80 -6.32 9.24
N PHE A 169 -5.08 -6.48 10.52
CA PHE A 169 -5.25 -7.82 11.12
C PHE A 169 -6.42 -8.62 10.54
N LYS A 170 -7.43 -7.94 10.01
CA LYS A 170 -8.59 -8.55 9.38
C LYS A 170 -8.33 -8.93 7.92
N HIS A 171 -7.74 -8.01 7.15
CA HIS A 171 -7.66 -8.11 5.69
C HIS A 171 -6.28 -8.45 5.13
N LEU A 172 -5.22 -8.23 5.90
CA LEU A 172 -3.83 -8.47 5.52
C LEU A 172 -3.13 -9.50 6.43
N PRO A 173 -3.76 -10.66 6.71
CA PRO A 173 -3.21 -11.63 7.68
C PRO A 173 -1.84 -12.17 7.29
N LYS A 174 -1.47 -12.19 6.01
CA LYS A 174 -0.15 -12.61 5.56
C LYS A 174 0.95 -11.66 6.03
N VAL A 175 0.63 -10.38 6.14
CA VAL A 175 1.54 -9.34 6.62
C VAL A 175 1.73 -9.43 8.12
N CYS A 176 0.66 -9.48 8.90
CA CYS A 176 0.66 -9.15 10.33
C CYS A 176 0.22 -10.28 11.28
N SER A 177 -0.18 -11.47 10.80
CA SER A 177 -0.72 -12.51 11.68
C SER A 177 0.22 -12.99 12.79
N LYS A 178 1.54 -12.97 12.56
CA LYS A 178 2.55 -13.32 13.56
C LYS A 178 2.62 -12.27 14.66
N VAL A 179 2.44 -11.00 14.32
CA VAL A 179 2.45 -9.86 15.25
C VAL A 179 1.28 -9.97 16.20
N LYS A 180 0.07 -10.18 15.68
CA LYS A 180 -1.16 -10.33 16.47
C LYS A 180 -1.08 -11.44 17.53
N LYS A 181 -0.35 -12.50 17.24
CA LYS A 181 -0.24 -13.68 18.12
C LYS A 181 0.96 -13.63 19.06
N SER A 182 1.81 -12.63 18.94
CA SER A 182 3.07 -12.57 19.68
C SER A 182 2.89 -11.90 21.05
N ASN A 183 3.40 -12.55 22.10
CA ASN A 183 3.53 -11.95 23.41
C ASN A 183 4.75 -11.04 23.57
N LYS A 184 5.59 -10.93 22.54
CA LYS A 184 6.75 -10.04 22.50
C LYS A 184 6.41 -8.64 21.97
N VAL A 185 5.21 -8.43 21.42
CA VAL A 185 4.77 -7.15 20.88
C VAL A 185 3.79 -6.52 21.86
N LYS A 186 4.10 -5.30 22.26
CA LYS A 186 3.20 -4.45 23.04
C LYS A 186 2.92 -3.18 22.25
N THR A 187 1.65 -2.93 22.00
CA THR A 187 1.21 -1.73 21.26
C THR A 187 0.84 -0.62 22.22
N PHE A 188 1.28 0.59 21.89
CA PHE A 188 0.96 1.83 22.59
C PHE A 188 0.22 2.75 21.61
N TRP A 189 -1.01 3.10 21.98
CA TRP A 189 -1.88 3.90 21.11
C TRP A 189 -1.71 5.39 21.37
N GLY A 190 -1.68 6.16 20.28
CA GLY A 190 -1.63 7.63 20.32
C GLY A 190 -0.32 8.19 19.77
N ASP A 191 -0.09 9.49 20.01
CA ASP A 191 1.10 10.18 19.50
C ASP A 191 2.38 9.60 20.10
N ALA A 192 3.16 8.94 19.24
CA ALA A 192 4.44 8.34 19.61
C ALA A 192 5.44 9.38 20.13
N PHE A 193 5.44 10.59 19.54
CA PHE A 193 6.39 11.64 19.92
C PHE A 193 6.07 12.30 21.26
N GLU A 194 4.83 12.21 21.71
CA GLU A 194 4.50 12.50 23.11
C GLU A 194 4.95 11.38 24.02
N SER A 195 4.70 10.12 23.62
CA SER A 195 5.07 8.92 24.41
C SER A 195 6.57 8.83 24.68
N ILE A 196 7.43 9.10 23.70
CA ILE A 196 8.89 9.01 23.84
C ILE A 196 9.48 9.98 24.89
N LYS A 197 8.75 11.05 25.27
CA LYS A 197 9.23 12.01 26.29
C LYS A 197 9.39 11.36 27.67
N SER A 198 8.60 10.34 27.97
CA SER A 198 8.59 9.60 29.25
C SER A 198 9.39 8.32 29.24
N ILE A 199 9.98 7.93 28.11
CA ILE A 199 10.76 6.71 27.97
C ILE A 199 12.15 6.91 28.59
N GLU A 200 12.66 5.89 29.25
CA GLU A 200 14.01 5.86 29.82
C GLU A 200 15.08 5.96 28.75
N ASP A 201 16.22 6.55 29.10
CA ASP A 201 17.37 6.69 28.21
C ASP A 201 17.94 5.30 27.86
N SER A 202 18.33 5.13 26.59
CA SER A 202 18.94 3.87 26.09
C SER A 202 18.11 2.62 26.35
N LYS A 203 16.79 2.74 26.31
CA LYS A 203 15.87 1.62 26.48
C LYS A 203 15.89 0.64 25.31
N TYR A 204 16.11 1.13 24.10
CA TYR A 204 16.03 0.34 22.88
C TYR A 204 17.39 0.18 22.21
N ASP A 205 17.55 -0.95 21.56
CA ASP A 205 18.70 -1.25 20.71
C ASP A 205 18.48 -0.85 19.27
N LYS A 206 17.21 -0.71 18.87
CA LYS A 206 16.80 -0.32 17.53
C LYS A 206 15.50 0.48 17.60
N ILE A 207 15.41 1.49 16.73
CA ILE A 207 14.20 2.27 16.54
C ILE A 207 13.91 2.31 15.04
N PHE A 208 12.70 1.94 14.66
CA PHE A 208 12.17 2.11 13.32
C PHE A 208 11.14 3.23 13.34
N VAL A 209 11.27 4.17 12.42
CA VAL A 209 10.29 5.25 12.21
C VAL A 209 9.69 5.02 10.83
N ASP A 210 8.49 4.45 10.81
CA ASP A 210 7.76 4.02 9.62
C ASP A 210 6.47 4.85 9.50
N LEU A 211 6.66 6.06 9.02
CA LEU A 211 5.62 7.06 8.81
C LEU A 211 5.50 7.36 7.32
N ASN A 212 4.43 8.05 6.93
CA ASN A 212 4.28 8.53 5.56
C ASN A 212 5.47 9.40 5.13
N ASP A 213 5.81 9.34 3.84
CA ASP A 213 6.95 10.07 3.25
C ASP A 213 6.60 11.56 2.94
N ASP A 214 5.52 12.08 3.51
CA ASP A 214 5.15 13.48 3.36
C ASP A 214 6.07 14.42 4.17
N GLN A 215 6.13 15.67 3.75
CA GLN A 215 7.02 16.66 4.36
C GLN A 215 6.69 16.90 5.85
N TYR A 216 5.41 16.76 6.23
CA TYR A 216 5.00 16.92 7.63
C TYR A 216 5.58 15.81 8.51
N CYS A 217 5.47 14.57 8.11
CA CYS A 217 6.01 13.42 8.85
C CYS A 217 7.54 13.46 8.92
N ILE A 218 8.21 13.85 7.82
CA ILE A 218 9.66 14.03 7.78
C ILE A 218 10.10 15.12 8.79
N ASP A 219 9.44 16.26 8.82
CA ASP A 219 9.79 17.37 9.71
C ASP A 219 9.47 17.03 11.17
N LEU A 220 8.38 16.29 11.41
CA LEU A 220 8.02 15.77 12.72
C LEU A 220 9.10 14.82 13.27
N ALA A 221 9.56 13.86 12.47
CA ALA A 221 10.64 12.95 12.83
C ALA A 221 11.96 13.74 13.11
N LYS A 222 12.32 14.69 12.26
CA LYS A 222 13.51 15.55 12.46
C LYS A 222 13.44 16.35 13.75
N LYS A 223 12.29 16.97 14.05
CA LYS A 223 12.06 17.74 15.28
C LYS A 223 12.27 16.89 16.53
N ASN A 224 11.88 15.62 16.47
CA ASN A 224 11.96 14.70 17.59
C ASN A 224 13.26 13.86 17.61
N MET A 225 14.17 14.06 16.68
CA MET A 225 15.42 13.28 16.54
C MET A 225 16.25 13.21 17.82
N LYS A 226 16.29 14.30 18.60
CA LYS A 226 17.01 14.32 19.88
C LYS A 226 16.41 13.35 20.90
N GLY A 227 15.07 13.29 20.97
CA GLY A 227 14.36 12.34 21.83
C GLY A 227 14.57 10.90 21.38
N LEU A 228 14.48 10.63 20.06
CA LEU A 228 14.74 9.31 19.49
C LEU A 228 16.15 8.81 19.81
N LYS A 229 17.17 9.67 19.63
CA LYS A 229 18.57 9.32 19.98
C LYS A 229 18.79 9.08 21.45
N ARG A 230 18.02 9.74 22.32
CA ARG A 230 18.11 9.54 23.77
C ARG A 230 17.66 8.17 24.21
N ILE A 231 16.55 7.66 23.64
CA ILE A 231 15.97 6.36 23.99
C ILE A 231 16.64 5.17 23.26
N LEU A 232 17.47 5.46 22.24
CA LEU A 232 18.35 4.50 21.56
C LEU A 232 19.64 4.30 22.37
#